data_54cca6f8c38ad874971abded7f2821a2
#
_entry.id   54cca6f8c38ad874971abded7f2821a2
#
_cell.length_a   1.000
_cell.length_b   1.000
_cell.length_c   1.000
_cell.angle_alpha   90.00
_cell.angle_beta   90.00
_cell.angle_gamma   90.00
#
_symmetry.space_group_name_H-M   'P 1'
#
loop_
_entity.id
_entity.type
_entity.pdbx_description
1 polymer ?
#
loop_
_entity_poly.entity_id
_entity_poly.type
_entity_poly.pdbx_seq_one_letter_code
_entity_poly.pdbx_strand_id
1 'polypeptide(L)'
;MRGKEVCALVLIWAMLLVLSGCQSQAVQEFPLTKFKAESMLDEGIRQYDNGDYKVAARTIQGSLEAGLTTRSQARAHKYLAFMYCIGGQQNQCRDEFRRTLEIDPKLDLKPEEAGHPIWGPVFKSVKASMPKQ
;
A
#
# COMPACT_ATOMS: atom_id res chain seq x y z
N MET A 1 4.29 -65.30 19.81
CA MET A 1 4.36 -64.71 18.45
C MET A 1 3.50 -63.45 18.26
N ARG A 2 2.65 -63.11 19.17
CA ARG A 2 1.74 -61.90 19.05
C ARG A 2 2.39 -60.57 19.47
N GLY A 3 3.46 -60.57 20.24
CA GLY A 3 4.08 -59.34 20.75
C GLY A 3 4.99 -58.61 19.77
N LYS A 4 5.53 -59.27 18.77
CA LYS A 4 6.44 -58.68 17.80
C LYS A 4 5.70 -57.94 16.69
N GLU A 5 4.54 -58.41 16.32
CA GLU A 5 3.68 -57.76 15.28
C GLU A 5 3.08 -56.44 15.79
N VAL A 6 2.67 -56.40 17.06
CA VAL A 6 2.08 -55.19 17.67
C VAL A 6 3.11 -54.09 17.82
N CYS A 7 4.37 -54.46 18.15
CA CYS A 7 5.47 -53.49 18.27
C CYS A 7 5.85 -52.86 16.93
N ALA A 8 5.82 -53.65 15.86
CA ALA A 8 6.09 -53.16 14.50
C ALA A 8 5.02 -52.18 14.00
N LEU A 9 3.74 -52.46 14.29
CA LEU A 9 2.63 -51.59 13.91
C LEU A 9 2.65 -50.28 14.68
N VAL A 10 2.99 -50.27 15.97
CA VAL A 10 3.12 -49.06 16.79
C VAL A 10 4.24 -48.18 16.33
N LEU A 11 5.41 -48.79 15.90
CA LEU A 11 6.52 -48.03 15.37
C LEU A 11 6.22 -47.38 14.00
N ILE A 12 5.45 -48.08 13.16
CA ILE A 12 5.02 -47.53 11.85
C ILE A 12 4.01 -46.39 12.06
N TRP A 13 3.11 -46.50 13.01
CA TRP A 13 2.15 -45.44 13.37
C TRP A 13 2.85 -44.22 13.98
N ALA A 14 3.84 -44.43 14.83
CA ALA A 14 4.64 -43.35 15.38
C ALA A 14 5.47 -42.62 14.29
N MET A 15 5.96 -43.34 13.25
CA MET A 15 6.71 -42.74 12.17
C MET A 15 5.85 -41.97 11.18
N LEU A 16 4.56 -42.33 11.02
CA LEU A 16 3.60 -41.61 10.18
C LEU A 16 3.13 -40.29 10.81
N LEU A 17 3.20 -40.14 12.13
CA LEU A 17 2.81 -38.91 12.84
C LEU A 17 3.90 -37.81 12.75
N VAL A 18 5.13 -38.14 12.41
CA VAL A 18 6.23 -37.18 12.29
C VAL A 18 6.24 -36.46 10.93
N LEU A 19 5.55 -37.01 9.92
CA LEU A 19 5.48 -36.43 8.58
C LEU A 19 4.39 -35.37 8.37
N SER A 20 3.54 -35.12 9.38
CA SER A 20 2.50 -34.08 9.33
C SER A 20 2.99 -32.68 9.77
N GLY A 21 4.26 -32.52 10.01
CA GLY A 21 4.88 -31.29 10.50
C GLY A 21 5.34 -30.33 9.42
N CYS A 22 4.75 -30.34 8.22
CA CYS A 22 4.84 -29.18 7.32
C CYS A 22 3.82 -28.12 7.76
N GLN A 23 4.01 -27.59 8.96
CA GLN A 23 3.51 -26.27 9.29
C GLN A 23 4.29 -25.29 8.43
N SER A 24 3.63 -24.80 7.38
CA SER A 24 4.04 -23.58 6.72
C SER A 24 4.04 -22.50 7.81
N GLN A 25 5.20 -22.24 8.38
CA GLN A 25 5.43 -21.02 9.10
C GLN A 25 5.16 -19.92 8.07
N ALA A 26 3.97 -19.34 8.12
CA ALA A 26 3.73 -18.04 7.57
C ALA A 26 4.73 -17.13 8.26
N VAL A 27 5.86 -16.94 7.60
CA VAL A 27 6.89 -16.00 8.02
C VAL A 27 6.16 -14.67 8.14
N GLN A 28 6.05 -14.16 9.35
CA GLN A 28 5.55 -12.82 9.60
C GLN A 28 6.58 -11.82 9.06
N GLU A 29 6.65 -11.70 7.74
CA GLU A 29 7.44 -10.66 7.06
C GLU A 29 6.83 -9.26 7.21
N PHE A 30 5.83 -9.14 8.06
CA PHE A 30 4.94 -8.01 8.14
C PHE A 30 5.57 -6.67 8.62
N PRO A 31 6.56 -6.61 9.51
CA PRO A 31 7.12 -5.31 9.92
C PRO A 31 8.16 -4.74 8.96
N LEU A 32 9.00 -5.58 8.36
CA LEU A 32 10.10 -5.11 7.50
C LEU A 32 9.62 -4.63 6.13
N THR A 33 8.63 -5.31 5.54
CA THR A 33 8.04 -4.91 4.26
C THR A 33 7.29 -3.59 4.37
N LYS A 34 6.52 -3.37 5.45
CA LYS A 34 5.87 -2.09 5.72
C LYS A 34 6.86 -0.97 5.94
N PHE A 35 7.92 -1.21 6.73
CA PHE A 35 8.96 -0.20 6.92
C PHE A 35 9.62 0.19 5.59
N LYS A 36 9.89 -0.78 4.74
CA LYS A 36 10.43 -0.54 3.39
C LYS A 36 9.46 0.28 2.54
N ALA A 37 8.17 -0.06 2.53
CA ALA A 37 7.15 0.66 1.78
C ALA A 37 7.02 2.13 2.23
N GLU A 38 6.99 2.37 3.54
CA GLU A 38 6.93 3.73 4.11
C GLU A 38 8.20 4.53 3.75
N SER A 39 9.38 3.92 3.83
CA SER A 39 10.65 4.54 3.43
C SER A 39 10.67 4.90 1.93
N MET A 40 10.11 4.04 1.08
CA MET A 40 9.97 4.33 -0.35
C MET A 40 8.99 5.50 -0.59
N LEU A 41 7.90 5.60 0.16
CA LEU A 41 6.99 6.73 0.07
C LEU A 41 7.68 8.04 0.43
N ASP A 42 8.43 8.06 1.54
CA ASP A 42 9.16 9.26 1.97
C ASP A 42 10.24 9.67 0.95
N GLU A 43 10.91 8.69 0.34
CA GLU A 43 11.83 8.94 -0.78
C GLU A 43 11.11 9.55 -1.98
N GLY A 44 9.98 8.99 -2.40
CA GLY A 44 9.20 9.50 -3.51
C GLY A 44 8.70 10.93 -3.27
N ILE A 45 8.31 11.26 -2.04
CA ILE A 45 7.90 12.63 -1.67
C ILE A 45 9.10 13.57 -1.73
N ARG A 46 10.27 13.16 -1.27
CA ARG A 46 11.49 13.95 -1.39
C ARG A 46 11.89 14.23 -2.84
N GLN A 47 11.72 13.22 -3.73
CA GLN A 47 11.92 13.39 -5.17
C GLN A 47 10.90 14.37 -5.77
N TYR A 48 9.64 14.33 -5.33
CA TYR A 48 8.62 15.30 -5.69
C TYR A 48 9.03 16.73 -5.26
N ASP A 49 9.49 16.91 -4.03
CA ASP A 49 9.94 18.21 -3.50
C ASP A 49 11.15 18.77 -4.28
N ASN A 50 11.98 17.89 -4.82
CA ASN A 50 13.10 18.25 -5.69
C ASN A 50 12.69 18.54 -7.15
N GLY A 51 11.43 18.34 -7.52
CA GLY A 51 10.92 18.52 -8.88
C GLY A 51 11.10 17.32 -9.81
N ASP A 52 11.60 16.20 -9.31
CA ASP A 52 11.84 14.97 -10.08
C ASP A 52 10.55 14.15 -10.26
N TYR A 53 9.48 14.78 -10.72
CA TYR A 53 8.12 14.24 -10.73
C TYR A 53 7.98 12.86 -11.38
N LYS A 54 8.69 12.61 -12.48
CA LYS A 54 8.62 11.31 -13.17
C LYS A 54 9.23 10.17 -12.34
N VAL A 55 10.32 10.45 -11.62
CA VAL A 55 10.97 9.47 -10.72
C VAL A 55 10.11 9.30 -9.48
N ALA A 56 9.68 10.41 -8.88
CA ALA A 56 8.80 10.44 -7.72
C ALA A 56 7.54 9.59 -7.92
N ALA A 57 6.86 9.75 -9.07
CA ALA A 57 5.66 8.97 -9.38
C ALA A 57 5.92 7.46 -9.38
N ARG A 58 7.02 7.01 -10.01
CA ARG A 58 7.40 5.59 -10.02
C ARG A 58 7.74 5.06 -8.63
N THR A 59 8.48 5.84 -7.85
CA THR A 59 8.87 5.47 -6.49
C THR A 59 7.63 5.36 -5.58
N ILE A 60 6.69 6.30 -5.68
CA ILE A 60 5.44 6.28 -4.90
C ILE A 60 4.54 5.11 -5.35
N GLN A 61 4.42 4.82 -6.64
CA GLN A 61 3.71 3.64 -7.13
C GLN A 61 4.31 2.34 -6.57
N GLY A 62 5.64 2.21 -6.61
CA GLY A 62 6.34 1.07 -6.00
C GLY A 62 6.09 0.94 -4.50
N SER A 63 5.96 2.05 -3.77
CA SER A 63 5.62 2.02 -2.34
C SER A 63 4.20 1.51 -2.08
N LEU A 64 3.23 1.86 -2.93
CA LEU A 64 1.87 1.32 -2.87
C LEU A 64 1.85 -0.19 -3.09
N GLU A 65 2.60 -0.68 -4.09
CA GLU A 65 2.74 -2.11 -4.39
C GLU A 65 3.43 -2.89 -3.25
N ALA A 66 4.38 -2.25 -2.57
CA ALA A 66 5.07 -2.84 -1.42
C ALA A 66 4.21 -2.93 -0.14
N GLY A 67 3.05 -2.27 -0.09
CA GLY A 67 2.07 -2.42 0.98
C GLY A 67 2.17 -1.36 2.08
N LEU A 68 1.71 -0.16 1.80
CA LEU A 68 1.59 0.96 2.75
C LEU A 68 0.45 0.77 3.76
N THR A 69 0.55 1.46 4.89
CA THR A 69 -0.58 1.65 5.80
C THR A 69 -1.70 2.44 5.11
N THR A 70 -2.95 2.30 5.57
CA THR A 70 -4.10 3.01 4.99
C THR A 70 -3.88 4.52 4.91
N ARG A 71 -3.35 5.12 5.98
CA ARG A 71 -3.01 6.56 6.01
C ARG A 71 -1.97 6.91 4.95
N SER A 72 -0.94 6.10 4.81
CA SER A 72 0.13 6.32 3.84
C SER A 72 -0.32 6.08 2.41
N GLN A 73 -1.26 5.16 2.18
CA GLN A 73 -1.90 4.99 0.87
C GLN A 73 -2.63 6.27 0.43
N ALA A 74 -3.45 6.86 1.31
CA ALA A 74 -4.12 8.13 1.00
C ALA A 74 -3.10 9.24 0.68
N ARG A 75 -2.01 9.32 1.45
CA ARG A 75 -0.90 10.27 1.20
C ARG A 75 -0.23 10.02 -0.14
N ALA A 76 0.05 8.76 -0.50
CA ALA A 76 0.66 8.39 -1.76
C ALA A 76 -0.21 8.79 -2.96
N HIS A 77 -1.50 8.45 -2.94
CA HIS A 77 -2.45 8.84 -3.97
C HIS A 77 -2.58 10.35 -4.11
N LYS A 78 -2.56 11.11 -3.00
CA LYS A 78 -2.55 12.58 -3.04
C LYS A 78 -1.34 13.13 -3.83
N TYR A 79 -0.14 12.64 -3.57
CA TYR A 79 1.05 13.09 -4.29
C TYR A 79 1.05 12.64 -5.76
N LEU A 80 0.56 11.45 -6.07
CA LEU A 80 0.34 11.02 -7.46
C LEU A 80 -0.63 11.95 -8.18
N ALA A 81 -1.73 12.35 -7.54
CA ALA A 81 -2.67 13.32 -8.10
C ALA A 81 -1.99 14.64 -8.44
N PHE A 82 -1.17 15.19 -7.53
CA PHE A 82 -0.42 16.42 -7.79
C PHE A 82 0.44 16.31 -9.04
N MET A 83 1.21 15.22 -9.17
CA MET A 83 2.10 15.00 -10.30
C MET A 83 1.35 14.81 -11.61
N TYR A 84 0.24 14.06 -11.61
CA TYR A 84 -0.59 13.90 -12.79
C TYR A 84 -1.26 15.22 -13.21
N CYS A 85 -1.69 16.04 -12.26
CA CYS A 85 -2.22 17.37 -12.54
C CYS A 85 -1.17 18.27 -13.20
N ILE A 86 0.04 18.32 -12.66
CA ILE A 86 1.15 19.10 -13.22
C ILE A 86 1.50 18.59 -14.63
N GLY A 87 1.48 17.28 -14.83
CA GLY A 87 1.74 16.65 -16.13
C GLY A 87 0.61 16.77 -17.15
N GLY A 88 -0.49 17.48 -16.83
CA GLY A 88 -1.65 17.64 -17.72
C GLY A 88 -2.53 16.40 -17.86
N GLN A 89 -2.27 15.36 -17.08
CA GLN A 89 -3.00 14.08 -17.10
C GLN A 89 -4.27 14.18 -16.23
N GLN A 90 -5.22 14.98 -16.68
CA GLN A 90 -6.40 15.40 -15.90
C GLN A 90 -7.28 14.23 -15.40
N ASN A 91 -7.40 13.15 -16.17
CA ASN A 91 -8.20 11.99 -15.76
C ASN A 91 -7.51 11.26 -14.60
N GLN A 92 -6.21 10.96 -14.74
CA GLN A 92 -5.43 10.33 -13.67
C GLN A 92 -5.38 11.20 -12.42
N CYS A 93 -5.22 12.53 -12.58
CA CYS A 93 -5.25 13.47 -11.46
C CYS A 93 -6.57 13.34 -10.66
N ARG A 94 -7.72 13.34 -11.33
CA ARG A 94 -9.04 13.17 -10.69
C ARG A 94 -9.18 11.80 -10.04
N ASP A 95 -8.74 10.75 -10.72
CA ASP A 95 -8.84 9.38 -10.23
C ASP A 95 -8.00 9.17 -8.97
N GLU A 96 -6.79 9.73 -8.93
CA GLU A 96 -5.94 9.66 -7.74
C GLU A 96 -6.52 10.47 -6.55
N PHE A 97 -7.09 11.64 -6.78
CA PHE A 97 -7.82 12.35 -5.73
C PHE A 97 -9.05 11.59 -5.25
N ARG A 98 -9.78 10.93 -6.15
CA ARG A 98 -10.92 10.09 -5.76
C ARG A 98 -10.47 8.95 -4.85
N ARG A 99 -9.40 8.22 -5.23
CA ARG A 99 -8.81 7.17 -4.40
C ARG A 99 -8.36 7.68 -3.03
N THR A 100 -7.74 8.86 -3.00
CA THR A 100 -7.36 9.53 -1.75
C THR A 100 -8.56 9.68 -0.82
N LEU A 101 -9.69 10.19 -1.33
CA LEU A 101 -10.90 10.45 -0.57
C LEU A 101 -11.75 9.21 -0.29
N GLU A 102 -11.64 8.16 -1.10
CA GLU A 102 -12.21 6.85 -0.80
C GLU A 102 -11.51 6.19 0.39
N ILE A 103 -10.20 6.35 0.50
CA ILE A 103 -9.39 5.83 1.60
C ILE A 103 -9.55 6.67 2.87
N ASP A 104 -9.51 7.99 2.74
CA ASP A 104 -9.68 8.94 3.84
C ASP A 104 -10.66 10.05 3.43
N PRO A 105 -11.97 9.87 3.66
CA PRO A 105 -12.99 10.84 3.31
C PRO A 105 -12.87 12.19 4.04
N LYS A 106 -12.15 12.21 5.15
CA LYS A 106 -11.92 13.44 5.94
C LYS A 106 -10.66 14.17 5.54
N LEU A 107 -9.85 13.60 4.65
CA LEU A 107 -8.62 14.23 4.19
C LEU A 107 -8.95 15.58 3.54
N ASP A 108 -8.15 16.57 3.89
CA ASP A 108 -8.13 17.87 3.22
C ASP A 108 -6.72 18.25 2.81
N LEU A 109 -6.63 19.13 1.84
CA LEU A 109 -5.36 19.71 1.44
C LEU A 109 -4.90 20.74 2.47
N LYS A 110 -3.61 20.82 2.73
CA LYS A 110 -3.05 21.90 3.51
C LYS A 110 -3.32 23.25 2.81
N PRO A 111 -3.38 24.37 3.54
CA PRO A 111 -3.66 25.68 2.93
C PRO A 111 -2.79 26.00 1.73
N GLU A 112 -1.50 25.69 1.80
CA GLU A 112 -0.54 25.90 0.70
C GLU A 112 -0.79 24.97 -0.50
N GLU A 113 -1.29 23.75 -0.26
CA GLU A 113 -1.67 22.82 -1.31
C GLU A 113 -3.02 23.22 -1.96
N ALA A 114 -4.00 23.62 -1.14
CA ALA A 114 -5.33 23.98 -1.59
C ALA A 114 -5.34 25.25 -2.46
N GLY A 115 -4.41 26.16 -2.22
CA GLY A 115 -4.24 27.39 -3.01
C GLY A 115 -3.56 27.20 -4.37
N HIS A 116 -3.08 25.98 -4.67
CA HIS A 116 -2.35 25.75 -5.93
C HIS A 116 -3.30 25.80 -7.13
N PRO A 117 -2.94 26.61 -8.20
CA PRO A 117 -3.87 26.91 -9.29
C PRO A 117 -4.22 25.71 -10.18
N ILE A 118 -3.35 24.67 -10.23
CA ILE A 118 -3.56 23.51 -11.10
C ILE A 118 -4.43 22.45 -10.41
N TRP A 119 -4.04 21.97 -9.21
CA TRP A 119 -4.74 20.87 -8.56
C TRP A 119 -5.78 21.27 -7.51
N GLY A 120 -5.68 22.48 -6.93
CA GLY A 120 -6.62 22.93 -5.91
C GLY A 120 -8.06 22.89 -6.39
N PRO A 121 -8.42 23.48 -7.55
CA PRO A 121 -9.76 23.40 -8.12
C PRO A 121 -10.21 21.95 -8.44
N VAL A 122 -9.28 21.10 -8.89
CA VAL A 122 -9.58 19.70 -9.21
C VAL A 122 -9.93 18.92 -7.94
N PHE A 123 -9.13 19.05 -6.88
CA PHE A 123 -9.41 18.44 -5.58
C PHE A 123 -10.78 18.85 -5.05
N LYS A 124 -11.05 20.16 -5.05
CA LYS A 124 -12.35 20.71 -4.59
C LYS A 124 -13.52 20.12 -5.38
N SER A 125 -13.39 20.01 -6.70
CA SER A 125 -14.42 19.41 -7.57
C SER A 125 -14.65 17.95 -7.26
N VAL A 126 -13.56 17.15 -7.10
CA VAL A 126 -13.66 15.73 -6.75
C VAL A 126 -14.30 15.57 -5.38
N LYS A 127 -13.84 16.33 -4.37
CA LYS A 127 -14.40 16.28 -3.00
C LYS A 127 -15.91 16.59 -2.97
N ALA A 128 -16.35 17.55 -3.76
CA ALA A 128 -17.77 17.91 -3.87
C ALA A 128 -18.61 16.81 -4.54
N SER A 129 -18.01 15.96 -5.36
CA SER A 129 -18.69 14.85 -6.06
C SER A 129 -18.71 13.54 -5.25
N MET A 130 -17.97 13.46 -4.13
CA MET A 130 -17.97 12.29 -3.26
C MET A 130 -19.31 12.16 -2.52
N PRO A 131 -19.78 10.93 -2.26
CA PRO A 131 -20.96 10.70 -1.43
C PRO A 131 -20.79 11.35 -0.05
N LYS A 132 -21.81 12.06 0.41
CA LYS A 132 -21.82 12.59 1.79
C LYS A 132 -21.94 11.40 2.75
N GLN A 133 -20.96 11.23 3.59
CA GLN A 133 -20.99 10.24 4.68
C GLN A 133 -21.65 10.84 5.91
#